data_d239663dfe26d0193214ff02a9cf4fa1
#
_entry.id   d239663dfe26d0193214ff02a9cf4fa1
#
_cell.length_a   1.000
_cell.length_b   1.000
_cell.length_c   1.000
_cell.angle_alpha   90.00
_cell.angle_beta   90.00
_cell.angle_gamma   90.00
#
_symmetry.space_group_name_H-M   'P 1'
#
loop_
_entity.id
_entity.type
_entity.pdbx_description
1 polymer ?
#
loop_
_entity_poly.entity_id
_entity_poly.type
_entity_poly.pdbx_seq_one_letter_code
_entity_poly.pdbx_strand_id
1 'polypeptide(L)'
;MVAVVLFVFSVPVLTSCSSDTDDGTEAVDYQSLLSAQEWEVTEACQSFGGFWIDMRESDTFAQFADGNIIFIQGETVNYFDNTGKVTKTEYEIIPLGQIAYTLEGDEIKIGNTIFKITRTTDSLILQSEGWRLVLKTK
;
A
#
# COMPACT_ATOMS: atom_id res chain seq x y z
N MET A 1 -32.69 10.77 44.55
CA MET A 1 -32.36 10.64 44.14
C MET A 1 -31.80 10.09 43.47
N VAL A 2 -31.55 10.01 43.14
CA VAL A 2 -31.06 9.60 42.53
C VAL A 2 -30.47 9.20 41.86
N ALA A 3 -30.33 9.16 41.58
CA ALA A 3 -29.70 8.86 40.91
C ALA A 3 -29.11 8.41 40.36
N VAL A 4 -29.01 8.43 40.25
CA VAL A 4 -28.35 8.01 39.70
C VAL A 4 -27.95 7.44 39.10
N VAL A 5 -27.93 7.46 38.99
CA VAL A 5 -27.37 6.95 38.37
C VAL A 5 -26.97 6.45 37.75
N LEU A 6 -27.00 6.49 37.63
CA LEU A 6 -26.43 6.07 36.90
C LEU A 6 -25.95 5.52 36.32
N PHE A 7 -25.95 5.65 36.31
CA PHE A 7 -25.34 5.20 35.62
C PHE A 7 -24.89 4.57 35.08
N VAL A 8 -24.90 4.70 35.10
CA VAL A 8 -24.35 4.20 34.45
C VAL A 8 -23.89 3.62 33.88
N PHE A 9 -23.96 3.85 33.79
CA PHE A 9 -23.35 3.42 33.09
C PHE A 9 -22.83 2.84 32.53
N SER A 10 -22.82 3.01 32.55
CA SER A 10 -22.18 2.61 31.94
C SER A 10 -21.67 1.98 31.41
N VAL A 11 -21.67 2.18 31.29
CA VAL A 11 -21.10 1.69 30.68
C VAL A 11 -20.65 1.04 30.14
N PRO A 12 -20.75 1.10 30.20
CA PRO A 12 -20.16 0.51 29.57
C PRO A 12 -19.75 -0.04 28.99
N VAL A 13 -19.73 0.37 28.79
CA VAL A 13 -19.28 -0.11 28.18
C VAL A 13 -18.81 -0.66 27.68
N LEU A 14 -18.82 -0.31 27.54
CA LEU A 14 -18.23 -0.76 26.98
C LEU A 14 -17.80 -1.42 26.56
N THR A 15 -17.88 -1.14 26.56
CA THR A 15 -17.41 -1.80 26.14
C THR A 15 -17.05 -2.37 25.71
N SER A 16 -17.09 -2.05 25.64
CA SER A 16 -16.68 -2.64 25.21
C SER A 16 -16.39 -3.24 24.80
N CYS A 17 -16.37 -2.95 24.69
CA CYS A 17 -15.98 -3.58 24.30
C CYS A 17 -15.66 -4.14 23.81
N SER A 18 -15.60 -3.88 23.77
CA SER A 18 -15.23 -4.53 23.35
C SER A 18 -14.95 -5.25 22.92
N SER A 19 -14.92 -5.02 22.93
CA SER A 19 -14.60 -5.73 22.52
C SER A 19 -14.37 -6.47 22.10
N ASP A 20 -14.47 -6.30 22.10
CA ASP A 20 -14.18 -7.01 21.77
C ASP A 20 -13.93 -7.72 21.16
N THR A 21 -14.01 -7.51 21.05
CA THR A 21 -13.68 -8.14 20.66
C THR A 21 -13.31 -9.04 20.20
N ASP A 22 -13.49 -8.93 20.35
CA ASP A 22 -12.99 -9.78 20.27
C ASP A 22 -12.68 -10.86 19.70
N ASP A 23 -12.55 -11.10 19.61
CA ASP A 23 -12.18 -12.26 18.84
C ASP A 23 -10.91 -12.07 18.01
N GLY A 24 -10.14 -11.09 18.31
CA GLY A 24 -8.86 -10.81 17.71
C GLY A 24 -8.89 -10.43 16.23
N THR A 25 -10.06 -10.30 15.64
CA THR A 25 -10.18 -9.90 14.24
C THR A 25 -10.51 -8.42 14.17
N GLU A 26 -9.49 -7.61 14.24
CA GLU A 26 -9.67 -6.18 14.10
C GLU A 26 -9.69 -5.79 12.63
N ALA A 27 -10.54 -4.86 12.27
CA ALA A 27 -10.53 -4.26 10.95
C ALA A 27 -9.23 -3.45 10.79
N VAL A 28 -8.49 -3.71 9.73
CA VAL A 28 -7.27 -2.98 9.43
C VAL A 28 -7.65 -1.66 8.78
N ASP A 29 -7.11 -0.57 9.29
CA ASP A 29 -7.26 0.74 8.66
C ASP A 29 -6.21 0.86 7.55
N TYR A 30 -6.56 0.38 6.38
CA TYR A 30 -5.66 0.40 5.23
C TYR A 30 -5.35 1.82 4.76
N GLN A 31 -6.25 2.77 4.97
CA GLN A 31 -6.00 4.15 4.59
C GLN A 31 -4.82 4.71 5.39
N SER A 32 -4.83 4.53 6.70
CA SER A 32 -3.71 4.98 7.55
C SER A 32 -2.45 4.20 7.28
N LEU A 33 -2.57 2.89 7.09
CA LEU A 33 -1.42 2.02 6.85
C LEU A 33 -0.70 2.38 5.54
N LEU A 34 -1.45 2.56 4.47
CA LEU A 34 -0.89 2.88 3.16
C LEU A 34 -0.27 4.27 3.13
N SER A 35 -0.91 5.23 3.80
CA SER A 35 -0.45 6.63 3.81
C SER A 35 0.72 6.89 4.75
N ALA A 36 1.02 5.95 5.66
CA ALA A 36 2.01 6.16 6.72
C ALA A 36 3.44 6.16 6.21
N GLN A 37 3.69 5.58 5.04
CA GLN A 37 5.05 5.36 4.57
C GLN A 37 5.10 5.18 3.06
N GLU A 38 6.31 5.22 2.53
CA GLU A 38 6.60 4.85 1.15
C GLU A 38 6.78 3.33 1.10
N TRP A 39 6.22 2.71 0.09
CA TRP A 39 6.26 1.26 -0.10
C TRP A 39 7.20 0.89 -1.24
N GLU A 40 8.02 -0.11 -1.01
CA GLU A 40 8.77 -0.72 -2.11
C GLU A 40 7.84 -1.67 -2.85
N VAL A 41 7.73 -1.51 -4.16
CA VAL A 41 6.96 -2.43 -5.01
C VAL A 41 7.88 -3.57 -5.40
N THR A 42 7.75 -4.71 -4.70
CA THR A 42 8.62 -5.85 -4.95
C THR A 42 8.13 -6.74 -6.08
N GLU A 43 6.85 -6.68 -6.41
CA GLU A 43 6.26 -7.37 -7.57
C GLU A 43 5.16 -6.50 -8.15
N ALA A 44 5.13 -6.41 -9.46
CA ALA A 44 4.05 -5.79 -10.21
C ALA A 44 3.76 -6.72 -11.39
N CYS A 45 2.98 -7.76 -11.14
CA CYS A 45 2.81 -8.86 -12.07
C CYS A 45 1.49 -8.79 -12.81
N GLN A 46 1.54 -9.11 -14.08
CA GLN A 46 0.35 -9.28 -14.91
C GLN A 46 0.17 -10.76 -15.23
N SER A 47 -1.07 -11.20 -15.25
CA SER A 47 -1.39 -12.59 -15.55
C SER A 47 -1.45 -12.79 -17.08
N PHE A 48 -0.74 -13.81 -17.55
CA PHE A 48 -0.77 -14.25 -18.94
C PHE A 48 -0.95 -15.77 -18.97
N GLY A 49 -2.14 -16.22 -19.32
CA GLY A 49 -2.40 -17.64 -19.48
C GLY A 49 -2.14 -18.49 -18.24
N GLY A 50 -2.39 -17.94 -17.06
CA GLY A 50 -2.17 -18.64 -15.80
C GLY A 50 -0.79 -18.43 -15.19
N PHE A 51 0.06 -17.65 -15.83
CA PHE A 51 1.37 -17.30 -15.31
C PHE A 51 1.38 -15.83 -14.90
N TRP A 52 2.13 -15.52 -13.85
CA TRP A 52 2.35 -14.15 -13.40
C TRP A 52 3.71 -13.69 -13.91
N ILE A 53 3.73 -12.59 -14.65
CA ILE A 53 4.96 -12.01 -15.21
C ILE A 53 5.18 -10.65 -14.55
N ASP A 54 6.34 -10.48 -13.93
CA ASP A 54 6.71 -9.22 -13.30
C ASP A 54 7.04 -8.20 -14.38
N MET A 55 6.32 -7.09 -14.36
CA MET A 55 6.44 -6.05 -15.38
C MET A 55 7.36 -4.90 -14.93
N ARG A 56 7.98 -5.01 -13.76
CA ARG A 56 8.90 -3.96 -13.30
C ARG A 56 10.20 -4.00 -14.09
N GLU A 57 10.76 -2.84 -14.30
CA GLU A 57 12.05 -2.69 -14.99
C GLU A 57 13.19 -2.31 -14.07
N SER A 58 12.87 -1.74 -12.91
CA SER A 58 13.87 -1.33 -11.94
C SER A 58 13.22 -1.14 -10.57
N ASP A 59 13.94 -0.57 -9.63
CA ASP A 59 13.42 -0.27 -8.30
C ASP A 59 12.20 0.65 -8.44
N THR A 60 11.08 0.18 -7.90
CA THR A 60 9.82 0.90 -7.98
C THR A 60 9.26 1.07 -6.58
N PHE A 61 8.77 2.27 -6.31
CA PHE A 61 8.17 2.63 -5.03
C PHE A 61 6.79 3.22 -5.25
N ALA A 62 5.96 3.14 -4.23
CA ALA A 62 4.61 3.68 -4.27
C ALA A 62 4.36 4.53 -3.03
N GLN A 63 3.78 5.70 -3.23
CA GLN A 63 3.32 6.58 -2.16
C GLN A 63 1.82 6.77 -2.29
N PHE A 64 1.12 6.68 -1.18
CA PHE A 64 -0.34 6.86 -1.13
C PHE A 64 -0.63 8.19 -0.45
N ALA A 65 -1.11 9.15 -1.21
CA ALA A 65 -1.38 10.49 -0.69
C ALA A 65 -2.54 11.15 -1.44
N ASP A 66 -3.42 11.78 -0.70
CA ASP A 66 -4.52 12.59 -1.24
C ASP A 66 -5.40 11.84 -2.25
N GLY A 67 -5.65 10.56 -1.99
CA GLY A 67 -6.48 9.74 -2.88
C GLY A 67 -5.80 9.30 -4.16
N ASN A 68 -4.48 9.45 -4.23
CA ASN A 68 -3.69 9.01 -5.38
C ASN A 68 -2.55 8.10 -4.95
N ILE A 69 -2.20 7.18 -5.83
CA ILE A 69 -0.97 6.42 -5.73
C ILE A 69 0.03 7.06 -6.67
N ILE A 70 1.17 7.45 -6.13
CA ILE A 70 2.25 8.03 -6.89
C ILE A 70 3.33 6.96 -7.02
N PHE A 71 3.58 6.53 -8.24
CA PHE A 71 4.65 5.57 -8.52
C PHE A 71 5.92 6.31 -8.87
N ILE A 72 7.01 5.91 -8.25
CA ILE A 72 8.33 6.46 -8.50
C ILE A 72 9.30 5.33 -8.78
N GLN A 73 10.27 5.62 -9.61
CA GLN A 73 11.30 4.68 -10.03
C GLN A 73 12.66 5.23 -9.65
N GLY A 74 13.49 4.36 -9.08
CA GLY A 74 14.88 4.69 -8.84
C GLY A 74 15.74 4.09 -9.94
N GLU A 75 16.66 4.88 -10.49
CA GLU A 75 17.59 4.34 -11.47
C GLU A 75 18.97 4.96 -11.31
N THR A 76 19.97 4.22 -11.76
CA THR A 76 21.35 4.66 -11.75
C THR A 76 21.67 5.30 -13.09
N VAL A 77 22.09 6.56 -13.04
CA VAL A 77 22.43 7.32 -14.25
C VAL A 77 23.93 7.51 -14.30
N ASN A 78 24.51 7.13 -15.41
CA ASN A 78 25.94 7.32 -15.66
C ASN A 78 26.15 8.51 -16.60
N TYR A 79 27.02 9.41 -16.19
CA TYR A 79 27.42 10.55 -17.00
C TYR A 79 28.78 10.26 -17.64
N PHE A 80 28.92 10.58 -18.91
CA PHE A 80 30.10 10.26 -19.69
C PHE A 80 30.78 11.53 -20.16
N ASP A 81 32.12 11.49 -20.28
CA ASP A 81 32.86 12.55 -20.95
C ASP A 81 32.83 12.34 -22.47
N ASN A 82 33.50 13.23 -23.21
CA ASN A 82 33.51 13.18 -24.66
C ASN A 82 34.35 12.00 -25.23
N THR A 83 35.02 11.23 -24.37
CA THR A 83 35.75 10.03 -24.78
C THR A 83 34.94 8.75 -24.49
N GLY A 84 33.76 8.89 -23.90
CA GLY A 84 32.91 7.75 -23.54
C GLY A 84 33.24 7.14 -22.19
N LYS A 85 34.05 7.81 -21.39
CA LYS A 85 34.39 7.31 -20.05
C LYS A 85 33.40 7.86 -19.02
N VAL A 86 32.96 6.99 -18.12
CA VAL A 86 32.05 7.38 -17.03
C VAL A 86 32.79 8.33 -16.09
N THR A 87 32.28 9.53 -15.91
CA THR A 87 32.84 10.55 -15.03
C THR A 87 32.09 10.65 -13.72
N LYS A 88 30.82 10.23 -13.69
CA LYS A 88 29.96 10.38 -12.52
C LYS A 88 28.83 9.36 -12.61
N THR A 89 28.44 8.84 -11.46
CA THR A 89 27.28 7.96 -11.34
C THR A 89 26.39 8.50 -10.25
N GLU A 90 25.12 8.68 -10.55
CA GLU A 90 24.12 9.15 -9.59
C GLU A 90 22.91 8.24 -9.57
N TYR A 91 22.28 8.15 -8.42
CA TYR A 91 20.99 7.48 -8.28
C TYR A 91 19.90 8.55 -8.31
N GLU A 92 19.06 8.49 -9.30
CA GLU A 92 18.00 9.47 -9.52
C GLU A 92 16.64 8.85 -9.29
N ILE A 93 15.70 9.66 -8.83
CA ILE A 93 14.31 9.23 -8.60
C ILE A 93 13.45 9.92 -9.64
N ILE A 94 12.73 9.10 -10.40
CA ILE A 94 11.91 9.57 -11.52
C ILE A 94 10.45 9.24 -11.25
N PRO A 95 9.56 10.24 -11.26
CA PRO A 95 8.13 9.95 -11.14
C PRO A 95 7.64 9.22 -12.38
N LEU A 96 6.97 8.08 -12.18
CA LEU A 96 6.38 7.31 -13.28
C LEU A 96 4.97 7.78 -13.59
N GLY A 97 4.27 8.33 -12.60
CA GLY A 97 2.91 8.80 -12.76
C GLY A 97 2.10 8.61 -11.50
N GLN A 98 0.85 9.03 -11.56
CA GLN A 98 -0.06 8.86 -10.45
C GLN A 98 -1.41 8.37 -10.94
N ILE A 99 -2.12 7.64 -10.10
CA ILE A 99 -3.43 7.13 -10.40
C ILE A 99 -4.32 7.22 -9.16
N ALA A 100 -5.57 7.60 -9.36
CA ALA A 100 -6.53 7.71 -8.27
C ALA A 100 -6.90 6.34 -7.73
N TYR A 101 -7.12 6.27 -6.42
CA TYR A 101 -7.62 5.07 -5.78
C TYR A 101 -8.70 5.40 -4.76
N THR A 102 -9.52 4.41 -4.46
CA THR A 102 -10.47 4.45 -3.35
C THR A 102 -10.38 3.15 -2.56
N LEU A 103 -10.65 3.24 -1.27
CA LEU A 103 -10.62 2.09 -0.36
C LEU A 103 -12.02 1.81 0.17
N GLU A 104 -12.35 0.54 0.26
CA GLU A 104 -13.56 0.06 0.90
C GLU A 104 -13.25 -1.26 1.59
N GLY A 105 -13.09 -1.21 2.91
CA GLY A 105 -12.69 -2.39 3.68
C GLY A 105 -11.31 -2.88 3.27
N ASP A 106 -11.24 -4.13 2.81
CA ASP A 106 -10.00 -4.74 2.33
C ASP A 106 -9.90 -4.76 0.80
N GLU A 107 -10.68 -3.90 0.15
CA GLU A 107 -10.62 -3.74 -1.30
C GLU A 107 -10.13 -2.35 -1.65
N ILE A 108 -9.23 -2.27 -2.61
CA ILE A 108 -8.75 -1.02 -3.16
C ILE A 108 -9.06 -1.00 -4.66
N LYS A 109 -9.74 0.05 -5.07
CA LYS A 109 -10.02 0.28 -6.49
C LYS A 109 -8.98 1.24 -7.03
N ILE A 110 -8.22 0.77 -7.99
CA ILE A 110 -7.16 1.55 -8.65
C ILE A 110 -7.56 1.69 -10.11
N GLY A 111 -7.87 2.91 -10.53
CA GLY A 111 -8.44 3.13 -11.85
C GLY A 111 -9.78 2.41 -11.95
N ASN A 112 -9.89 1.45 -12.83
CA ASN A 112 -11.10 0.66 -13.03
C ASN A 112 -10.99 -0.77 -12.48
N THR A 113 -9.91 -1.08 -11.78
CA THR A 113 -9.64 -2.43 -11.29
C THR A 113 -9.77 -2.47 -9.78
N ILE A 114 -10.48 -3.48 -9.27
CA ILE A 114 -10.62 -3.71 -7.84
C ILE A 114 -9.66 -4.81 -7.43
N PHE A 115 -8.81 -4.49 -6.46
CA PHE A 115 -7.84 -5.42 -5.89
C PHE A 115 -8.27 -5.78 -4.47
N LYS A 116 -8.10 -7.03 -4.12
CA LYS A 116 -8.22 -7.47 -2.74
C LYS A 116 -6.88 -7.27 -2.05
N ILE A 117 -6.91 -6.72 -0.84
CA ILE A 117 -5.71 -6.51 -0.05
C ILE A 117 -5.56 -7.66 0.93
N THR A 118 -4.40 -8.29 0.91
CA THR A 118 -4.02 -9.31 1.89
C THR A 118 -2.77 -8.84 2.59
N ARG A 119 -2.80 -8.85 3.92
CA ARG A 119 -1.66 -8.43 4.73
C ARG A 119 -0.85 -9.65 5.17
N THR A 120 0.45 -9.57 4.98
CA THR A 120 1.41 -10.52 5.55
C THR A 120 2.21 -9.84 6.65
N THR A 121 3.23 -10.49 7.18
CA THR A 121 4.06 -9.94 8.26
C THR A 121 4.74 -8.62 7.86
N ASP A 122 5.22 -8.52 6.63
CA ASP A 122 6.02 -7.39 6.17
C ASP A 122 5.54 -6.79 4.84
N SER A 123 4.43 -7.27 4.32
CA SER A 123 3.98 -6.90 2.98
C SER A 123 2.47 -6.76 2.90
N LEU A 124 2.04 -6.03 1.89
CA LEU A 124 0.65 -6.03 1.44
C LEU A 124 0.61 -6.58 0.03
N ILE A 125 -0.30 -7.52 -0.21
CA ILE A 125 -0.51 -8.09 -1.53
C ILE A 125 -1.84 -7.55 -2.05
N LEU A 126 -1.78 -6.86 -3.18
CA LEU A 126 -2.96 -6.35 -3.88
C LEU A 126 -3.16 -7.23 -5.09
N GLN A 127 -4.24 -7.95 -5.14
CA GLN A 127 -4.48 -8.91 -6.21
C GLN A 127 -5.87 -8.79 -6.82
N SER A 128 -5.91 -8.79 -8.14
CA SER A 128 -7.10 -8.92 -8.95
C SER A 128 -6.95 -10.15 -9.85
N GLU A 129 -7.89 -10.37 -10.78
CA GLU A 129 -7.76 -11.48 -11.73
C GLU A 129 -6.56 -11.32 -12.65
N GLY A 130 -6.25 -10.08 -13.04
CA GLY A 130 -5.21 -9.82 -14.03
C GLY A 130 -3.92 -9.24 -13.49
N TRP A 131 -3.92 -8.77 -12.26
CA TRP A 131 -2.79 -8.04 -11.69
C TRP A 131 -2.49 -8.45 -10.26
N ARG A 132 -1.22 -8.42 -9.92
CA ARG A 132 -0.75 -8.64 -8.55
C ARG A 132 0.36 -7.65 -8.25
N LEU A 133 0.16 -6.88 -7.18
CA LEU A 133 1.15 -5.97 -6.66
C LEU A 133 1.55 -6.43 -5.27
N VAL A 134 2.84 -6.46 -4.99
CA VAL A 134 3.35 -6.74 -3.65
C VAL A 134 4.09 -5.51 -3.17
N LEU A 135 3.60 -4.95 -2.07
CA LEU A 135 4.14 -3.75 -1.45
C LEU A 135 4.81 -4.16 -0.15
N LYS A 136 6.08 -3.81 -0.01
CA LYS A 136 6.85 -4.12 1.17
C LYS A 136 7.23 -2.82 1.87
N THR A 137 7.33 -2.86 3.19
CA THR A 137 7.80 -1.69 3.94
C THR A 137 9.25 -1.40 3.55
N LYS A 138 9.50 -0.14 3.28
CA LYS A 138 10.82 0.31 2.86
C LYS A 138 11.79 0.38 4.04
#